data_c039f6e7608155e03ecd3ad4950d29d1
#
_entry.id   c039f6e7608155e03ecd3ad4950d29d1
#
_cell.length_a   1.000
_cell.length_b   1.000
_cell.length_c   1.000
_cell.angle_alpha   90.00
_cell.angle_beta   90.00
_cell.angle_gamma   90.00
#
_symmetry.space_group_name_H-M   'P 1'
#
loop_
_entity.id
_entity.type
_entity.pdbx_description
1 polymer ?
#
loop_
_entity_poly.entity_id
_entity_poly.type
_entity_poly.pdbx_seq_one_letter_code
_entity_poly.pdbx_strand_id
1 'polypeptide(L)'
;MDVKICLPALYPLRYLVDHLEYRSLSTQSASLQAIKFFYEFWYMKHRATFCYSFYCSGHDPAIAIQEMTDFFQYLENGRMVSFAPRLLPFKHSSGMTNASRVRAVIRFIGYLIATYVSPYYRNETPKELSRHASRLNTRLLICKDDFKTLERSNQRYYSRITQGFQSMTGDMVENVYRIVVPSSKHKNNLLNPFPSGFIQFRNYLIIRLMLNYGLRVGELLLLECSSVKASISGDKFSLIISMPQNMTDPRTHAPSLKNEYSHRVLELDKADYEFLMTCSPLISTPRC
;
A
#
# COMPACT_ATOMS: atom_id res chain seq x y z
N MET A 1 -8.69 -4.89 16.80
CA MET A 1 -8.44 -5.21 18.22
C MET A 1 -9.67 -4.82 19.01
N ASP A 2 -10.17 -5.69 19.84
CA ASP A 2 -11.11 -5.29 20.86
C ASP A 2 -10.34 -4.50 21.92
N VAL A 3 -10.64 -3.22 22.04
CA VAL A 3 -9.86 -2.27 22.87
C VAL A 3 -9.87 -2.64 24.36
N LYS A 4 -10.85 -3.42 24.80
CA LYS A 4 -10.97 -3.83 26.22
C LYS A 4 -10.17 -5.08 26.58
N ILE A 5 -9.97 -5.98 25.63
CA ILE A 5 -9.33 -7.29 25.89
C ILE A 5 -8.00 -7.47 25.15
N CYS A 6 -7.58 -6.50 24.35
CA CYS A 6 -6.34 -6.57 23.53
C CYS A 6 -6.23 -7.81 22.63
N LEU A 7 -7.33 -8.53 22.39
CA LEU A 7 -7.36 -9.68 21.50
C LEU A 7 -7.61 -9.25 20.06
N PRO A 8 -6.94 -9.88 19.08
CA PRO A 8 -7.21 -9.62 17.68
C PRO A 8 -8.63 -10.07 17.32
N ALA A 9 -9.29 -9.35 16.42
CA ALA A 9 -10.59 -9.73 15.90
C ALA A 9 -10.48 -11.06 15.15
N LEU A 10 -11.29 -12.06 15.52
CA LEU A 10 -11.16 -13.45 15.08
C LEU A 10 -11.17 -13.61 13.55
N TYR A 11 -12.19 -13.05 12.88
CA TYR A 11 -12.34 -13.27 11.44
C TYR A 11 -11.27 -12.56 10.58
N PRO A 12 -10.85 -11.32 10.89
CA PRO A 12 -9.70 -10.72 10.23
C PRO A 12 -8.40 -11.46 10.47
N LEU A 13 -8.18 -12.01 11.67
CA LEU A 13 -7.01 -12.81 11.98
C LEU A 13 -6.97 -14.09 11.12
N ARG A 14 -8.08 -14.83 11.07
CA ARG A 14 -8.19 -16.01 10.22
C ARG A 14 -8.00 -15.69 8.75
N TYR A 15 -8.61 -14.59 8.27
CA TYR A 15 -8.42 -14.14 6.89
C TYR A 15 -6.95 -13.81 6.59
N LEU A 16 -6.23 -13.22 7.54
CA LEU A 16 -4.81 -12.96 7.40
C LEU A 16 -4.02 -14.26 7.22
N VAL A 17 -4.25 -15.24 8.09
CA VAL A 17 -3.52 -16.51 8.10
C VAL A 17 -3.91 -17.38 6.89
N ASP A 18 -5.21 -17.53 6.63
CA ASP A 18 -5.68 -18.48 5.62
C ASP A 18 -5.56 -17.94 4.18
N HIS A 19 -5.57 -16.61 3.99
CA HIS A 19 -5.71 -16.03 2.65
C HIS A 19 -4.64 -14.98 2.29
N LEU A 20 -4.07 -14.28 3.26
CA LEU A 20 -3.10 -13.21 3.01
C LEU A 20 -1.66 -13.59 3.35
N GLU A 21 -1.40 -14.75 3.94
CA GLU A 21 -0.07 -15.15 4.42
C GLU A 21 1.00 -15.00 3.32
N TYR A 22 0.71 -15.45 2.11
CA TYR A 22 1.64 -15.40 0.97
C TYR A 22 1.63 -14.05 0.20
N ARG A 23 0.91 -13.05 0.68
CA ARG A 23 0.90 -11.72 0.07
C ARG A 23 1.97 -10.82 0.68
N SER A 24 2.41 -9.81 -0.08
CA SER A 24 3.36 -8.83 0.44
C SER A 24 2.80 -8.12 1.69
N LEU A 25 3.67 -7.75 2.64
CA LEU A 25 3.31 -7.04 3.87
C LEU A 25 2.49 -5.77 3.59
N SER A 26 2.80 -5.04 2.52
CA SER A 26 2.02 -3.88 2.11
C SER A 26 0.60 -4.23 1.71
N THR A 27 0.40 -5.37 1.02
CA THR A 27 -0.92 -5.87 0.65
C THR A 27 -1.71 -6.35 1.87
N GLN A 28 -1.05 -7.05 2.79
CA GLN A 28 -1.64 -7.48 4.06
C GLN A 28 -2.10 -6.26 4.87
N SER A 29 -1.21 -5.29 5.08
CA SER A 29 -1.49 -4.05 5.81
C SER A 29 -2.64 -3.25 5.19
N ALA A 30 -2.62 -3.06 3.86
CA ALA A 30 -3.70 -2.34 3.17
C ALA A 30 -5.05 -3.06 3.28
N SER A 31 -5.06 -4.38 3.21
CA SER A 31 -6.28 -5.19 3.36
C SER A 31 -6.83 -5.12 4.78
N LEU A 32 -5.96 -5.29 5.79
CA LEU A 32 -6.37 -5.19 7.20
C LEU A 32 -6.85 -3.79 7.56
N GLN A 33 -6.23 -2.76 7.00
CA GLN A 33 -6.67 -1.38 7.21
C GLN A 33 -8.05 -1.13 6.60
N ALA A 34 -8.33 -1.68 5.43
CA ALA A 34 -9.67 -1.60 4.83
C ALA A 34 -10.73 -2.32 5.69
N ILE A 35 -10.40 -3.52 6.19
CA ILE A 35 -11.27 -4.27 7.11
C ILE A 35 -11.49 -3.50 8.41
N LYS A 36 -10.45 -2.84 8.95
CA LYS A 36 -10.58 -1.98 10.12
C LYS A 36 -11.62 -0.89 9.90
N PHE A 37 -11.60 -0.18 8.77
CA PHE A 37 -12.63 0.82 8.43
C PHE A 37 -14.03 0.21 8.35
N PHE A 38 -14.17 -1.00 7.82
CA PHE A 38 -15.45 -1.71 7.79
C PHE A 38 -15.95 -2.06 9.20
N TYR A 39 -15.07 -2.49 10.11
CA TYR A 39 -15.41 -2.77 11.50
C TYR A 39 -15.78 -1.50 12.28
N GLU A 40 -15.11 -0.37 12.03
CA GLU A 40 -15.44 0.93 12.61
C GLU A 40 -16.82 1.39 12.14
N PHE A 41 -17.10 1.31 10.83
CA PHE A 41 -18.41 1.58 10.26
C PHE A 41 -19.50 0.70 10.91
N TRP A 42 -19.25 -0.61 10.98
CA TRP A 42 -20.18 -1.57 11.57
C TRP A 42 -20.50 -1.22 13.02
N TYR A 43 -19.47 -0.96 13.82
CA TYR A 43 -19.66 -0.59 15.22
C TYR A 43 -20.44 0.73 15.39
N MET A 44 -20.18 1.70 14.55
CA MET A 44 -20.94 2.97 14.59
C MET A 44 -22.43 2.76 14.28
N LYS A 45 -22.73 1.89 13.31
CA LYS A 45 -24.10 1.63 12.86
C LYS A 45 -24.88 0.73 13.81
N HIS A 46 -24.27 -0.38 14.23
CA HIS A 46 -24.95 -1.44 14.95
C HIS A 46 -24.66 -1.46 16.46
N ARG A 47 -23.74 -0.62 16.95
CA ARG A 47 -23.30 -0.58 18.36
C ARG A 47 -22.76 -1.92 18.87
N ALA A 48 -22.39 -2.81 17.97
CA ALA A 48 -21.84 -4.12 18.24
C ALA A 48 -20.66 -4.36 17.29
N THR A 49 -19.71 -5.22 17.67
CA THR A 49 -18.61 -5.59 16.77
C THR A 49 -19.13 -6.46 15.64
N PHE A 50 -18.51 -6.39 14.47
CA PHE A 50 -18.87 -7.28 13.36
C PHE A 50 -18.71 -8.76 13.75
N CYS A 51 -17.67 -9.10 14.51
CA CYS A 51 -17.47 -10.47 15.00
C CYS A 51 -18.68 -10.98 15.80
N TYR A 52 -19.20 -10.17 16.72
CA TYR A 52 -20.37 -10.53 17.50
C TYR A 52 -21.64 -10.66 16.64
N SER A 53 -21.90 -9.67 15.79
CA SER A 53 -23.07 -9.69 14.89
C SER A 53 -23.05 -10.89 13.95
N PHE A 54 -21.90 -11.20 13.38
CA PHE A 54 -21.71 -12.33 12.47
C PHE A 54 -21.86 -13.68 13.19
N TYR A 55 -21.40 -13.79 14.42
CA TYR A 55 -21.63 -14.98 15.25
C TYR A 55 -23.12 -15.14 15.58
N CYS A 56 -23.79 -14.08 16.03
CA CYS A 56 -25.21 -14.12 16.37
C CYS A 56 -26.13 -14.40 15.18
N SER A 57 -25.72 -14.02 13.95
CA SER A 57 -26.46 -14.34 12.72
C SER A 57 -26.29 -15.78 12.27
N GLY A 58 -25.61 -16.65 13.02
CA GLY A 58 -25.26 -17.99 12.58
C GLY A 58 -24.22 -18.00 11.46
N HIS A 59 -23.34 -17.02 11.42
CA HIS A 59 -22.29 -16.84 10.41
C HIS A 59 -22.85 -16.60 8.99
N ASP A 60 -23.96 -15.88 8.89
CA ASP A 60 -24.55 -15.52 7.59
C ASP A 60 -23.83 -14.29 6.97
N PRO A 61 -23.09 -14.47 5.85
CA PRO A 61 -22.41 -13.36 5.17
C PRO A 61 -23.37 -12.35 4.53
N ALA A 62 -24.65 -12.69 4.38
CA ALA A 62 -25.65 -11.79 3.81
C ALA A 62 -25.75 -10.48 4.57
N ILE A 63 -25.56 -10.49 5.91
CA ILE A 63 -25.58 -9.28 6.73
C ILE A 63 -24.49 -8.27 6.30
N ALA A 64 -23.29 -8.77 5.95
CA ALA A 64 -22.20 -7.91 5.49
C ALA A 64 -22.46 -7.36 4.07
N ILE A 65 -23.03 -8.20 3.19
CA ILE A 65 -23.35 -7.82 1.80
C ILE A 65 -24.40 -6.70 1.78
N GLN A 66 -25.40 -6.77 2.65
CA GLN A 66 -26.49 -5.77 2.75
C GLN A 66 -25.94 -4.39 3.13
N GLU A 67 -24.89 -4.35 3.92
CA GLU A 67 -24.29 -3.12 4.42
C GLU A 67 -23.26 -2.46 3.49
N MET A 68 -22.92 -3.11 2.38
CA MET A 68 -21.84 -2.62 1.50
C MET A 68 -22.14 -1.26 0.87
N THR A 69 -23.40 -0.97 0.52
CA THR A 69 -23.78 0.33 -0.04
C THR A 69 -23.59 1.44 0.98
N ASP A 70 -24.03 1.22 2.22
CA ASP A 70 -23.90 2.19 3.30
C ASP A 70 -22.43 2.38 3.70
N PHE A 71 -21.64 1.30 3.67
CA PHE A 71 -20.20 1.37 3.90
C PHE A 71 -19.50 2.23 2.84
N PHE A 72 -19.90 2.11 1.58
CA PHE A 72 -19.35 2.95 0.52
C PHE A 72 -19.70 4.43 0.76
N GLN A 73 -20.96 4.74 1.07
CA GLN A 73 -21.38 6.10 1.40
C GLN A 73 -20.63 6.66 2.62
N TYR A 74 -20.37 5.83 3.61
CA TYR A 74 -19.56 6.19 4.76
C TYR A 74 -18.12 6.57 4.37
N LEU A 75 -17.49 5.81 3.46
CA LEU A 75 -16.16 6.14 2.96
C LEU A 75 -16.10 7.43 2.13
N GLU A 76 -17.16 7.72 1.36
CA GLU A 76 -17.24 8.91 0.51
C GLU A 76 -17.54 10.18 1.32
N ASN A 77 -18.48 10.11 2.22
CA ASN A 77 -19.03 11.29 2.90
C ASN A 77 -18.45 11.50 4.30
N GLY A 78 -17.74 10.52 4.84
CA GLY A 78 -17.28 10.52 6.24
C GLY A 78 -18.42 10.58 7.26
N ARG A 79 -19.67 10.35 6.81
CA ARG A 79 -20.90 10.46 7.62
C ARG A 79 -21.81 9.28 7.31
N MET A 80 -22.43 8.74 8.34
CA MET A 80 -23.63 7.92 8.17
C MET A 80 -24.82 8.88 8.00
N VAL A 81 -25.57 8.73 6.94
CA VAL A 81 -26.71 9.57 6.60
C VAL A 81 -27.78 9.60 7.72
N SER A 82 -27.79 8.61 8.61
CA SER A 82 -28.82 8.40 9.63
C SER A 82 -28.44 8.77 11.07
N PHE A 83 -27.18 9.00 11.40
CA PHE A 83 -26.77 9.27 12.78
C PHE A 83 -25.59 10.24 12.84
N ALA A 84 -25.88 11.51 13.13
CA ALA A 84 -24.85 12.48 13.48
C ALA A 84 -24.57 12.46 14.99
N PRO A 85 -23.39 11.99 15.43
CA PRO A 85 -22.59 12.81 16.30
C PRO A 85 -21.30 13.22 15.58
N ARG A 86 -20.88 14.46 15.83
CA ARG A 86 -19.60 15.03 15.37
C ARG A 86 -18.45 14.17 15.90
N LEU A 87 -17.99 13.24 15.09
CA LEU A 87 -16.73 12.53 15.32
C LEU A 87 -15.73 13.04 14.29
N LEU A 88 -14.56 13.38 14.77
CA LEU A 88 -13.31 13.83 14.14
C LEU A 88 -13.34 14.05 12.62
N PRO A 89 -12.74 15.13 12.10
CA PRO A 89 -12.71 15.40 10.67
C PRO A 89 -12.01 14.26 9.95
N PHE A 90 -12.78 13.45 9.25
CA PHE A 90 -12.25 12.42 8.35
C PHE A 90 -11.48 13.15 7.25
N LYS A 91 -10.18 12.90 7.17
CA LYS A 91 -9.37 13.39 6.08
C LYS A 91 -9.91 12.73 4.80
N HIS A 92 -10.53 13.51 3.90
CA HIS A 92 -11.03 13.00 2.64
C HIS A 92 -9.95 12.20 1.92
N SER A 93 -10.14 10.89 1.81
CA SER A 93 -9.27 10.06 0.99
C SER A 93 -9.75 10.14 -0.47
N SER A 94 -8.83 10.02 -1.41
CA SER A 94 -9.18 10.04 -2.83
C SER A 94 -10.17 8.91 -3.18
N GLY A 95 -11.05 9.12 -4.15
CA GLY A 95 -12.02 8.10 -4.60
C GLY A 95 -11.34 6.77 -5.00
N MET A 96 -10.13 6.80 -5.55
CA MET A 96 -9.33 5.60 -5.85
C MET A 96 -8.96 4.81 -4.57
N THR A 97 -8.65 5.50 -3.47
CA THR A 97 -8.35 4.86 -2.19
C THR A 97 -9.59 4.18 -1.62
N ASN A 98 -10.76 4.84 -1.70
CA ASN A 98 -12.01 4.28 -1.23
C ASN A 98 -12.43 3.06 -2.05
N ALA A 99 -12.31 3.11 -3.38
CA ALA A 99 -12.53 1.95 -4.25
C ALA A 99 -11.61 0.77 -3.91
N SER A 100 -10.35 1.02 -3.61
CA SER A 100 -9.41 -0.01 -3.18
C SER A 100 -9.82 -0.65 -1.84
N ARG A 101 -10.30 0.16 -0.88
CA ARG A 101 -10.83 -0.32 0.41
C ARG A 101 -12.05 -1.20 0.23
N VAL A 102 -13.01 -0.75 -0.59
CA VAL A 102 -14.23 -1.52 -0.89
C VAL A 102 -13.88 -2.87 -1.51
N ARG A 103 -12.96 -2.90 -2.49
CA ARG A 103 -12.49 -4.16 -3.10
C ARG A 103 -11.84 -5.10 -2.09
N ALA A 104 -11.10 -4.57 -1.12
CA ALA A 104 -10.49 -5.37 -0.07
C ALA A 104 -11.55 -5.98 0.86
N VAL A 105 -12.57 -5.21 1.23
CA VAL A 105 -13.70 -5.72 2.05
C VAL A 105 -14.53 -6.74 1.27
N ILE A 106 -14.78 -6.53 -0.03
CA ILE A 106 -15.45 -7.52 -0.89
C ILE A 106 -14.69 -8.85 -0.90
N ARG A 107 -13.36 -8.83 -0.99
CA ARG A 107 -12.55 -10.06 -0.91
C ARG A 107 -12.66 -10.74 0.45
N PHE A 108 -12.67 -9.96 1.53
CA PHE A 108 -12.89 -10.48 2.87
C PHE A 108 -14.27 -11.14 3.02
N ILE A 109 -15.34 -10.52 2.52
CA ILE A 109 -16.68 -11.12 2.54
C ILE A 109 -16.71 -12.39 1.69
N GLY A 110 -16.07 -12.40 0.52
CA GLY A 110 -15.91 -13.61 -0.30
C GLY A 110 -15.23 -14.75 0.44
N TYR A 111 -14.19 -14.45 1.23
CA TYR A 111 -13.55 -15.41 2.12
C TYR A 111 -14.54 -15.94 3.18
N LEU A 112 -15.34 -15.06 3.80
CA LEU A 112 -16.34 -15.49 4.79
C LEU A 112 -17.40 -16.42 4.16
N ILE A 113 -17.84 -16.15 2.93
CA ILE A 113 -18.76 -17.05 2.20
C ILE A 113 -18.10 -18.43 2.02
N ALA A 114 -16.88 -18.46 1.52
CA ALA A 114 -16.18 -19.72 1.24
C ALA A 114 -15.90 -20.54 2.51
N THR A 115 -15.61 -19.86 3.63
CA THR A 115 -15.17 -20.52 4.86
C THR A 115 -16.33 -20.93 5.76
N TYR A 116 -17.40 -20.13 5.83
CA TYR A 116 -18.42 -20.30 6.87
C TYR A 116 -19.76 -20.82 6.37
N VAL A 117 -20.10 -20.68 5.10
CA VAL A 117 -21.40 -21.17 4.60
C VAL A 117 -21.51 -22.69 4.74
N SER A 118 -20.50 -23.46 4.35
CA SER A 118 -20.55 -24.91 4.41
C SER A 118 -20.59 -25.51 5.84
N PRO A 119 -19.70 -25.07 6.77
CA PRO A 119 -19.66 -25.65 8.13
C PRO A 119 -20.89 -25.39 9.00
N TYR A 120 -21.56 -24.25 8.79
CA TYR A 120 -22.64 -23.81 9.67
C TYR A 120 -24.05 -24.24 9.20
N TYR A 121 -24.21 -24.57 7.92
CA TYR A 121 -25.46 -25.06 7.37
C TYR A 121 -25.49 -26.58 7.30
N ARG A 122 -25.17 -27.28 8.41
CA ARG A 122 -24.97 -28.73 8.50
C ARG A 122 -26.22 -29.57 8.15
N ASN A 123 -27.39 -28.97 8.26
CA ASN A 123 -28.67 -29.69 8.00
C ASN A 123 -29.10 -29.57 6.53
N GLU A 124 -28.37 -28.83 5.68
CA GLU A 124 -28.69 -28.70 4.27
C GLU A 124 -27.97 -29.73 3.42
N THR A 125 -28.58 -30.09 2.32
CA THR A 125 -27.93 -30.97 1.34
C THR A 125 -26.80 -30.24 0.62
N PRO A 126 -25.77 -30.94 0.11
CA PRO A 126 -24.68 -30.32 -0.64
C PRO A 126 -25.15 -29.45 -1.82
N LYS A 127 -26.28 -29.79 -2.42
CA LYS A 127 -26.90 -29.05 -3.52
C LYS A 127 -27.50 -27.71 -3.07
N GLU A 128 -28.13 -27.69 -1.90
CA GLU A 128 -28.70 -26.49 -1.28
C GLU A 128 -27.59 -25.55 -0.83
N LEU A 129 -26.53 -26.08 -0.19
CA LEU A 129 -25.34 -25.33 0.18
C LEU A 129 -24.69 -24.65 -1.03
N SER A 130 -24.52 -25.38 -2.12
CA SER A 130 -23.96 -24.84 -3.36
C SER A 130 -24.84 -23.72 -3.95
N ARG A 131 -26.15 -23.88 -3.91
CA ARG A 131 -27.10 -22.84 -4.35
C ARG A 131 -27.03 -21.60 -3.46
N HIS A 132 -26.94 -21.79 -2.14
CA HIS A 132 -26.87 -20.72 -1.19
C HIS A 132 -25.55 -19.91 -1.38
N ALA A 133 -24.43 -20.59 -1.44
CA ALA A 133 -23.14 -19.97 -1.72
C ALA A 133 -23.12 -19.24 -3.08
N SER A 134 -23.72 -19.82 -4.12
CA SER A 134 -23.84 -19.19 -5.44
C SER A 134 -24.69 -17.92 -5.39
N ARG A 135 -25.80 -17.91 -4.65
CA ARG A 135 -26.63 -16.71 -4.47
C ARG A 135 -25.88 -15.59 -3.76
N LEU A 136 -25.14 -15.90 -2.69
CA LEU A 136 -24.33 -14.92 -1.96
C LEU A 136 -23.23 -14.35 -2.83
N ASN A 137 -22.52 -15.20 -3.58
CA ASN A 137 -21.48 -14.77 -4.52
C ASN A 137 -22.05 -13.89 -5.64
N THR A 138 -23.23 -14.22 -6.19
CA THR A 138 -23.90 -13.39 -7.19
C THR A 138 -24.24 -12.02 -6.62
N ARG A 139 -24.81 -11.94 -5.42
CA ARG A 139 -25.08 -10.66 -4.75
C ARG A 139 -23.80 -9.83 -4.52
N LEU A 140 -22.73 -10.49 -4.10
CA LEU A 140 -21.43 -9.84 -3.92
C LEU A 140 -20.86 -9.33 -5.24
N LEU A 141 -21.04 -10.05 -6.34
CA LEU A 141 -20.62 -9.61 -7.69
C LEU A 141 -21.45 -8.40 -8.16
N ILE A 142 -22.75 -8.38 -7.91
CA ILE A 142 -23.60 -7.21 -8.21
C ILE A 142 -23.08 -5.99 -7.46
N CYS A 143 -22.88 -6.10 -6.14
CA CYS A 143 -22.28 -5.01 -5.37
C CYS A 143 -20.94 -4.53 -5.96
N LYS A 144 -20.07 -5.45 -6.37
CA LYS A 144 -18.78 -5.13 -6.99
C LYS A 144 -18.93 -4.37 -8.31
N ASP A 145 -19.94 -4.70 -9.11
CA ASP A 145 -20.19 -4.04 -10.40
C ASP A 145 -20.85 -2.67 -10.22
N ASP A 146 -21.72 -2.51 -9.23
CA ASP A 146 -22.27 -1.23 -8.81
C ASP A 146 -21.14 -0.27 -8.40
N PHE A 147 -20.17 -0.75 -7.63
CA PHE A 147 -19.01 0.08 -7.24
C PHE A 147 -18.10 0.42 -8.42
N LYS A 148 -17.92 -0.47 -9.40
CA LYS A 148 -17.17 -0.13 -10.61
C LYS A 148 -17.84 0.99 -11.41
N THR A 149 -19.15 1.03 -11.43
CA THR A 149 -19.91 2.07 -12.12
C THR A 149 -19.72 3.42 -11.41
N LEU A 150 -19.80 3.44 -10.09
CA LEU A 150 -19.53 4.62 -9.27
C LEU A 150 -18.07 5.09 -9.39
N GLU A 151 -17.09 4.17 -9.38
CA GLU A 151 -15.68 4.47 -9.60
C GLU A 151 -15.45 5.10 -10.98
N ARG A 152 -16.07 4.59 -12.03
CA ARG A 152 -15.97 5.13 -13.41
C ARG A 152 -16.58 6.53 -13.52
N SER A 153 -17.66 6.81 -12.82
CA SER A 153 -18.27 8.14 -12.80
C SER A 153 -17.33 9.17 -12.15
N ASN A 154 -16.70 8.80 -11.04
CA ASN A 154 -15.72 9.63 -10.36
C ASN A 154 -14.42 9.78 -11.16
N GLN A 155 -13.93 8.71 -11.82
CA GLN A 155 -12.76 8.78 -12.68
C GLN A 155 -12.99 9.68 -13.91
N ARG A 156 -14.17 9.70 -14.50
CA ARG A 156 -14.48 10.61 -15.62
C ARG A 156 -14.39 12.08 -15.22
N TYR A 157 -14.71 12.40 -13.98
CA TYR A 157 -14.55 13.77 -13.45
C TYR A 157 -13.06 14.12 -13.29
N TYR A 158 -12.27 13.21 -12.71
CA TYR A 158 -10.83 13.41 -12.51
C TYR A 158 -10.03 13.28 -13.82
N SER A 159 -10.39 12.37 -14.73
CA SER A 159 -9.67 12.19 -15.99
C SER A 159 -9.81 13.39 -16.95
N ARG A 160 -10.87 14.19 -16.84
CA ARG A 160 -10.98 15.46 -17.56
C ARG A 160 -9.97 16.51 -17.08
N ILE A 161 -9.54 16.42 -15.83
CA ILE A 161 -8.56 17.34 -15.22
C ILE A 161 -7.12 16.83 -15.43
N THR A 162 -6.93 15.51 -15.55
CA THR A 162 -5.60 14.87 -15.60
C THR A 162 -5.26 14.27 -16.97
N GLN A 163 -5.88 14.73 -18.07
CA GLN A 163 -5.57 14.27 -19.43
C GLN A 163 -4.22 14.80 -19.93
N GLY A 164 -3.16 14.26 -19.39
CA GLY A 164 -1.80 14.44 -19.87
C GLY A 164 -0.83 13.68 -18.96
N PHE A 165 -0.04 12.82 -19.56
CA PHE A 165 1.15 12.31 -18.87
C PHE A 165 2.03 13.52 -18.56
N GLN A 166 2.08 13.92 -17.29
CA GLN A 166 2.93 15.01 -16.84
C GLN A 166 4.29 14.42 -16.46
N SER A 167 5.22 14.46 -17.38
CA SER A 167 6.63 14.29 -17.07
C SER A 167 7.23 15.64 -16.64
N MET A 168 8.26 15.59 -15.83
CA MET A 168 9.07 16.78 -15.56
C MET A 168 9.75 17.23 -16.86
N THR A 169 9.67 18.52 -17.15
CA THR A 169 10.47 19.11 -18.24
C THR A 169 11.95 19.14 -17.87
N GLY A 170 12.83 19.29 -18.86
CA GLY A 170 14.27 19.45 -18.61
C GLY A 170 14.56 20.58 -17.61
N ASP A 171 13.90 21.72 -17.78
CA ASP A 171 14.05 22.89 -16.87
C ASP A 171 13.60 22.57 -15.44
N MET A 172 12.53 21.78 -15.28
CA MET A 172 12.10 21.33 -13.94
C MET A 172 13.14 20.44 -13.29
N VAL A 173 13.72 19.51 -14.03
CA VAL A 173 14.78 18.61 -13.53
C VAL A 173 16.01 19.42 -13.13
N GLU A 174 16.44 20.37 -13.98
CA GLU A 174 17.56 21.26 -13.68
C GLU A 174 17.30 22.13 -12.43
N ASN A 175 16.09 22.67 -12.29
CA ASN A 175 15.69 23.41 -11.09
C ASN A 175 15.72 22.52 -9.83
N VAL A 176 15.26 21.26 -9.92
CA VAL A 176 15.37 20.32 -8.79
C VAL A 176 16.83 20.13 -8.41
N TYR A 177 17.72 19.87 -9.38
CA TYR A 177 19.15 19.74 -9.08
C TYR A 177 19.73 20.99 -8.44
N ARG A 178 19.41 22.18 -8.94
CA ARG A 178 19.84 23.46 -8.37
C ARG A 178 19.42 23.64 -6.91
N ILE A 179 18.20 23.19 -6.56
CA ILE A 179 17.68 23.28 -5.20
C ILE A 179 18.37 22.27 -4.27
N VAL A 180 18.55 21.02 -4.72
CA VAL A 180 18.99 19.92 -3.85
C VAL A 180 20.50 19.73 -3.81
N VAL A 181 21.28 20.42 -4.67
CA VAL A 181 22.74 20.29 -4.67
C VAL A 181 23.30 20.62 -3.28
N PRO A 182 24.18 19.78 -2.72
CA PRO A 182 24.69 19.98 -1.38
C PRO A 182 25.54 21.27 -1.25
N SER A 183 25.48 21.87 -0.09
CA SER A 183 26.40 22.97 0.27
C SER A 183 27.83 22.45 0.31
N SER A 184 28.78 23.26 -0.17
CA SER A 184 30.22 22.99 -0.10
C SER A 184 30.91 23.93 0.88
N LYS A 185 32.18 23.65 1.19
CA LYS A 185 33.00 24.53 2.06
C LYS A 185 33.08 25.99 1.56
N HIS A 186 32.92 26.18 0.25
CA HIS A 186 33.05 27.51 -0.39
C HIS A 186 31.70 28.10 -0.84
N LYS A 187 30.64 27.32 -0.85
CA LYS A 187 29.34 27.77 -1.35
C LYS A 187 28.18 27.12 -0.56
N ASN A 188 27.53 27.94 0.25
CA ASN A 188 26.32 27.52 0.94
C ASN A 188 25.11 27.61 0.00
N ASN A 189 24.37 26.54 -0.15
CA ASN A 189 23.12 26.51 -0.93
C ASN A 189 21.93 26.83 -0.03
N LEU A 190 21.54 28.08 0.02
CA LEU A 190 20.40 28.55 0.81
C LEU A 190 19.03 28.03 0.29
N LEU A 191 18.98 27.54 -0.95
CA LEU A 191 17.74 26.97 -1.53
C LEU A 191 17.51 25.52 -1.06
N ASN A 192 18.54 24.86 -0.53
CA ASN A 192 18.43 23.47 -0.14
C ASN A 192 17.60 23.34 1.15
N PRO A 193 16.43 22.62 1.10
CA PRO A 193 15.53 22.50 2.25
C PRO A 193 16.05 21.56 3.34
N PHE A 194 17.14 20.82 3.07
CA PHE A 194 17.68 19.83 4.00
C PHE A 194 18.80 20.43 4.88
N PRO A 195 18.93 19.96 6.13
CA PRO A 195 20.06 20.35 6.98
C PRO A 195 21.40 20.08 6.31
N SER A 196 22.35 21.01 6.46
CA SER A 196 23.69 20.91 5.86
C SER A 196 24.43 19.64 6.31
N GLY A 197 25.38 19.20 5.51
CA GLY A 197 26.20 18.01 5.76
C GLY A 197 25.64 16.73 5.16
N PHE A 198 25.78 15.61 5.86
CA PHE A 198 25.45 14.27 5.35
C PHE A 198 24.03 14.15 4.79
N ILE A 199 23.04 14.79 5.40
CA ILE A 199 21.64 14.71 4.99
C ILE A 199 21.44 15.31 3.59
N GLN A 200 22.09 16.43 3.27
CA GLN A 200 22.04 17.01 1.92
C GLN A 200 22.65 16.07 0.89
N PHE A 201 23.84 15.51 1.17
CA PHE A 201 24.50 14.56 0.27
C PHE A 201 23.66 13.31 0.03
N ARG A 202 23.15 12.70 1.09
CA ARG A 202 22.29 11.52 0.99
C ARG A 202 21.03 11.80 0.14
N ASN A 203 20.33 12.89 0.43
CA ASN A 203 19.09 13.21 -0.27
C ASN A 203 19.34 13.62 -1.73
N TYR A 204 20.45 14.31 -2.01
CA TYR A 204 20.88 14.59 -3.37
C TYR A 204 21.14 13.30 -4.15
N LEU A 205 21.87 12.36 -3.57
CA LEU A 205 22.14 11.05 -4.17
C LEU A 205 20.83 10.28 -4.44
N ILE A 206 19.91 10.25 -3.49
CA ILE A 206 18.60 9.63 -3.64
C ILE A 206 17.86 10.21 -4.85
N ILE A 207 17.74 11.54 -4.90
CA ILE A 207 17.03 12.24 -5.97
C ILE A 207 17.71 11.99 -7.32
N ARG A 208 19.05 12.04 -7.36
CA ARG A 208 19.83 11.81 -8.56
C ARG A 208 19.62 10.39 -9.11
N LEU A 209 19.68 9.37 -8.27
CA LEU A 209 19.44 7.99 -8.67
C LEU A 209 18.00 7.76 -9.15
N MET A 210 17.02 8.39 -8.50
CA MET A 210 15.62 8.29 -8.93
C MET A 210 15.38 8.97 -10.29
N LEU A 211 15.97 10.14 -10.53
CA LEU A 211 15.78 10.90 -11.76
C LEU A 211 16.56 10.31 -12.94
N ASN A 212 17.83 9.97 -12.73
CA ASN A 212 18.69 9.50 -13.83
C ASN A 212 18.41 8.03 -14.22
N TYR A 213 18.10 7.19 -13.23
CA TYR A 213 17.99 5.74 -13.46
C TYR A 213 16.57 5.19 -13.23
N GLY A 214 15.62 6.04 -12.89
CA GLY A 214 14.23 5.65 -12.68
C GLY A 214 14.03 4.63 -11.55
N LEU A 215 14.84 4.71 -10.49
CA LEU A 215 14.74 3.80 -9.36
C LEU A 215 13.47 4.04 -8.56
N ARG A 216 12.81 2.95 -8.18
CA ARG A 216 11.72 3.00 -7.20
C ARG A 216 12.29 3.12 -5.79
N VAL A 217 11.50 3.72 -4.89
CA VAL A 217 11.92 3.87 -3.47
C VAL A 217 12.34 2.53 -2.86
N GLY A 218 11.60 1.45 -3.13
CA GLY A 218 11.95 0.10 -2.63
C GLY A 218 13.29 -0.41 -3.19
N GLU A 219 13.56 -0.19 -4.47
CA GLU A 219 14.82 -0.55 -5.13
C GLU A 219 16.00 0.23 -4.53
N LEU A 220 15.80 1.52 -4.32
CA LEU A 220 16.82 2.41 -3.73
C LEU A 220 17.16 2.02 -2.28
N LEU A 221 16.16 1.63 -1.49
CA LEU A 221 16.37 1.20 -0.11
C LEU A 221 17.07 -0.18 0.03
N LEU A 222 17.14 -0.95 -1.06
CA LEU A 222 17.84 -2.23 -1.14
C LEU A 222 19.29 -2.08 -1.62
N LEU A 223 19.71 -0.88 -2.05
CA LEU A 223 21.08 -0.67 -2.51
C LEU A 223 22.08 -0.82 -1.37
N GLU A 224 23.09 -1.60 -1.63
CA GLU A 224 24.28 -1.81 -0.80
C GLU A 224 25.52 -1.31 -1.53
N CYS A 225 26.64 -1.16 -0.83
CA CYS A 225 27.92 -0.86 -1.48
C CYS A 225 28.30 -1.93 -2.52
N SER A 226 27.93 -3.18 -2.27
CA SER A 226 28.10 -4.32 -3.17
C SER A 226 27.25 -4.25 -4.44
N SER A 227 26.21 -3.41 -4.47
CA SER A 227 25.35 -3.20 -5.64
C SER A 227 26.05 -2.44 -6.77
N VAL A 228 27.13 -1.73 -6.46
CA VAL A 228 27.91 -0.97 -7.44
C VAL A 228 29.12 -1.78 -7.88
N LYS A 229 29.26 -2.00 -9.19
CA LYS A 229 30.37 -2.78 -9.78
C LYS A 229 31.05 -1.96 -10.88
N ALA A 230 32.38 -2.05 -10.91
CA ALA A 230 33.17 -1.62 -12.04
C ALA A 230 33.49 -2.84 -12.93
N SER A 231 33.60 -2.62 -14.25
CA SER A 231 34.14 -3.63 -15.16
C SER A 231 35.61 -3.90 -14.85
N ILE A 232 36.13 -5.03 -15.28
CA ILE A 232 37.55 -5.38 -15.10
C ILE A 232 38.47 -4.37 -15.78
N SER A 233 38.03 -3.81 -16.93
CA SER A 233 38.72 -2.74 -17.65
C SER A 233 38.65 -1.37 -16.97
N GLY A 234 37.72 -1.18 -16.03
CA GLY A 234 37.53 0.09 -15.31
C GLY A 234 36.79 1.19 -16.07
N ASP A 235 36.31 0.91 -17.29
CA ASP A 235 35.67 1.87 -18.19
C ASP A 235 34.14 1.83 -18.15
N LYS A 236 33.57 0.78 -17.57
CA LYS A 236 32.11 0.64 -17.39
C LYS A 236 31.76 0.41 -15.93
N PHE A 237 30.67 1.05 -15.52
CA PHE A 237 30.15 0.97 -14.17
C PHE A 237 28.69 0.49 -14.21
N SER A 238 28.32 -0.36 -13.27
CA SER A 238 27.00 -0.98 -13.23
C SER A 238 26.39 -0.89 -11.85
N LEU A 239 25.09 -0.65 -11.80
CA LEU A 239 24.27 -0.71 -10.61
C LEU A 239 23.38 -1.95 -10.67
N ILE A 240 23.59 -2.87 -9.75
CA ILE A 240 22.83 -4.12 -9.67
C ILE A 240 21.68 -3.93 -8.68
N ILE A 241 20.45 -4.10 -9.16
CA ILE A 241 19.25 -4.08 -8.34
C ILE A 241 18.81 -5.52 -8.13
N SER A 242 18.96 -6.00 -6.90
CA SER A 242 18.60 -7.36 -6.50
C SER A 242 18.13 -7.39 -5.05
N MET A 243 17.42 -8.45 -4.67
CA MET A 243 17.16 -8.73 -3.26
C MET A 243 18.45 -9.25 -2.61
N PRO A 244 18.84 -8.72 -1.44
CA PRO A 244 19.94 -9.28 -0.66
C PRO A 244 19.67 -10.75 -0.31
N GLN A 245 20.68 -11.59 -0.41
CA GLN A 245 20.52 -13.03 -0.13
C GLN A 245 20.42 -13.32 1.38
N ASN A 246 20.97 -12.45 2.23
CA ASN A 246 20.96 -12.61 3.69
C ASN A 246 20.04 -11.56 4.31
N MET A 247 18.82 -11.98 4.61
CA MET A 247 17.73 -11.10 5.06
C MET A 247 17.58 -11.09 6.58
N THR A 248 18.50 -10.48 7.28
CA THR A 248 18.20 -9.93 8.63
C THR A 248 18.14 -8.41 8.55
N ASP A 249 17.10 -7.89 7.91
CA ASP A 249 16.88 -6.46 7.90
C ASP A 249 16.27 -6.03 9.25
N PRO A 250 16.95 -5.21 10.05
CA PRO A 250 16.46 -4.78 11.36
C PRO A 250 15.26 -3.81 11.26
N ARG A 251 14.89 -3.36 10.06
CA ARG A 251 13.78 -2.45 9.86
C ARG A 251 12.44 -3.16 10.05
N THR A 252 11.52 -2.54 10.76
CA THR A 252 10.15 -3.04 10.98
C THR A 252 9.41 -3.35 9.68
N HIS A 253 9.74 -2.62 8.60
CA HIS A 253 9.23 -2.85 7.26
C HIS A 253 10.44 -2.99 6.32
N ALA A 254 10.89 -4.22 6.14
CA ALA A 254 11.96 -4.51 5.20
C ALA A 254 11.53 -4.10 3.78
N PRO A 255 12.37 -3.36 3.03
CA PRO A 255 12.08 -3.03 1.65
C PRO A 255 12.09 -4.30 0.81
N SER A 256 11.25 -4.34 -0.22
CA SER A 256 11.17 -5.46 -1.14
C SER A 256 11.04 -4.97 -2.57
N LEU A 257 11.47 -5.78 -3.51
CA LEU A 257 11.19 -5.56 -4.92
C LEU A 257 9.71 -5.81 -5.20
N LYS A 258 9.13 -5.03 -6.10
CA LYS A 258 7.70 -5.10 -6.40
C LYS A 258 7.31 -6.42 -7.07
N ASN A 259 8.19 -6.98 -7.89
CA ASN A 259 8.02 -8.23 -8.62
C ASN A 259 9.38 -8.81 -9.01
N GLU A 260 9.41 -10.04 -9.51
CA GLU A 260 10.61 -10.73 -9.98
C GLU A 260 11.32 -9.99 -11.14
N TYR A 261 10.57 -9.29 -11.99
CA TYR A 261 11.13 -8.49 -13.09
C TYR A 261 11.81 -7.18 -12.64
N SER A 262 11.79 -6.88 -11.35
CA SER A 262 12.49 -5.71 -10.79
C SER A 262 13.99 -5.94 -10.62
N HIS A 263 14.47 -7.19 -10.73
CA HIS A 263 15.90 -7.51 -10.79
C HIS A 263 16.46 -7.00 -12.12
N ARG A 264 17.44 -6.12 -12.08
CA ARG A 264 18.05 -5.54 -13.28
C ARG A 264 19.43 -4.98 -13.00
N VAL A 265 20.19 -4.83 -14.07
CA VAL A 265 21.48 -4.14 -14.06
C VAL A 265 21.33 -2.88 -14.88
N LEU A 266 21.74 -1.76 -14.32
CA LEU A 266 21.76 -0.45 -14.96
C LEU A 266 23.20 -0.01 -15.18
N GLU A 267 23.50 0.58 -16.34
CA GLU A 267 24.77 1.20 -16.60
C GLU A 267 24.81 2.55 -15.84
N LEU A 268 25.90 2.79 -15.08
CA LEU A 268 26.13 4.00 -14.33
C LEU A 268 27.09 4.92 -15.09
N ASP A 269 26.79 6.21 -15.08
CA ASP A 269 27.75 7.23 -15.48
C ASP A 269 28.95 7.24 -14.52
N LYS A 270 30.15 7.55 -15.05
CA LYS A 270 31.37 7.62 -14.26
C LYS A 270 31.24 8.62 -13.09
N ALA A 271 30.64 9.77 -13.32
CA ALA A 271 30.43 10.78 -12.30
C ALA A 271 29.51 10.28 -11.16
N ASP A 272 28.46 9.51 -11.50
CA ASP A 272 27.56 8.90 -10.52
C ASP A 272 28.24 7.78 -9.73
N TYR A 273 29.08 6.99 -10.40
CA TYR A 273 29.91 5.98 -9.75
C TYR A 273 30.87 6.61 -8.73
N GLU A 274 31.65 7.61 -9.14
CA GLU A 274 32.58 8.30 -8.26
C GLU A 274 31.89 8.94 -7.06
N PHE A 275 30.71 9.52 -7.28
CA PHE A 275 29.90 10.10 -6.21
C PHE A 275 29.39 9.04 -5.22
N LEU A 276 28.90 7.91 -5.73
CA LEU A 276 28.46 6.77 -4.90
C LEU A 276 29.61 6.22 -4.06
N MET A 277 30.79 6.03 -4.66
CA MET A 277 31.97 5.49 -3.96
C MET A 277 32.47 6.47 -2.90
N THR A 278 32.40 7.76 -3.14
CA THR A 278 32.77 8.80 -2.16
C THR A 278 31.80 8.82 -0.97
N CYS A 279 30.53 8.53 -1.19
CA CYS A 279 29.51 8.47 -0.14
C CYS A 279 29.47 7.12 0.59
N SER A 280 30.07 6.07 0.04
CA SER A 280 30.06 4.71 0.60
C SER A 280 30.61 4.62 2.03
N PRO A 281 31.72 5.25 2.42
CA PRO A 281 32.21 5.24 3.80
C PRO A 281 31.24 5.90 4.79
N LEU A 282 30.40 6.83 4.31
CA LEU A 282 29.41 7.55 5.12
C LEU A 282 28.13 6.72 5.35
N ILE A 283 27.87 5.72 4.49
CA ILE A 283 26.71 4.85 4.57
C ILE A 283 26.98 3.62 5.44
N SER A 284 28.23 3.16 5.48
CA SER A 284 28.65 1.91 6.14
C SER A 284 28.99 2.02 7.63
N THR A 285 28.97 3.21 8.22
CA THR A 285 29.14 3.33 9.67
C THR A 285 27.82 3.04 10.38
N PRO A 286 27.70 1.90 11.10
CA PRO A 286 26.57 1.70 11.99
C PRO A 286 26.65 2.83 13.05
N ARG A 287 25.56 3.57 13.20
CA ARG A 287 25.41 4.47 14.34
C ARG A 287 25.38 3.62 15.60
N CYS A 288 26.42 3.70 16.43
CA CYS A 288 26.35 3.33 17.84
C CYS A 288 25.26 4.11 18.57
#